data_30117de70e29baafa9ca3340847c426f
#
_entry.id   30117de70e29baafa9ca3340847c426f
#
_cell.length_a   1.000
_cell.length_b   1.000
_cell.length_c   1.000
_cell.angle_alpha   90.00
_cell.angle_beta   90.00
_cell.angle_gamma   90.00
#
_symmetry.space_group_name_H-M   'P 1'
#
loop_
_entity.id
_entity.type
_entity.pdbx_description
1 polymer ?
#
loop_
_entity_poly.entity_id
_entity_poly.type
_entity_poly.pdbx_seq_one_letter_code
_entity_poly.pdbx_strand_id
1 'polypeptide(L)'
;PDFLERVCPSHIGSYAPGVSLACRRAATPITLATLNWLDSVRLIVSKVSLMHKLVLATGNKGKLAELSALLAPFDWQVLPQSDFQVPDAIEDGLSFIENALIKARHASRLTGLPAVADDSGLAVDALGGAPGIYSARYAGEHGNDLKNLQQLLVDLKDVPQGERAAQFHCVLAFVRHADDPIPVIAHGIWHGQIAFDAAGSGGFGYDPIFIPNGYSNTFAEMSMSEKSKISHRGLAVEKLVAFLKQKGLK
;
A
#
# COMPACT_ATOMS: atom_id res chain seq x y z
N PRO A 1 19.94 -37.93 15.63
CA PRO A 1 21.31 -38.18 15.29
C PRO A 1 21.79 -37.17 14.26
N ASP A 2 22.71 -36.41 14.73
CA ASP A 2 23.82 -35.76 14.07
C ASP A 2 23.63 -35.13 12.66
N PHE A 3 23.50 -33.80 12.70
CA PHE A 3 23.66 -32.94 11.53
C PHE A 3 24.69 -31.82 11.81
N LEU A 4 25.86 -32.20 12.32
CA LEU A 4 27.01 -31.28 12.57
C LEU A 4 28.33 -31.97 12.26
N GLU A 5 28.59 -32.28 11.02
CA GLU A 5 29.96 -32.57 10.54
C GLU A 5 30.01 -32.52 9.02
N ARG A 6 30.33 -31.34 8.49
CA ARG A 6 31.00 -31.13 7.19
C ARG A 6 31.20 -29.61 6.98
N VAL A 7 32.35 -29.14 7.28
CA VAL A 7 33.17 -28.18 6.53
C VAL A 7 34.36 -27.80 7.39
N CYS A 8 35.50 -28.44 7.17
CA CYS A 8 36.85 -27.86 7.24
C CYS A 8 37.87 -28.87 6.70
N PRO A 9 38.53 -28.62 5.58
CA PRO A 9 39.83 -29.24 5.31
C PRO A 9 40.95 -28.30 5.74
N SER A 10 41.66 -28.74 6.74
CA SER A 10 43.00 -28.25 7.14
C SER A 10 44.00 -28.40 6.01
N HIS A 11 44.68 -27.30 5.63
CA HIS A 11 45.99 -27.38 4.98
C HIS A 11 46.95 -26.49 5.75
N ILE A 12 47.80 -27.17 6.53
CA ILE A 12 48.96 -26.58 7.17
C ILE A 12 50.12 -26.70 6.14
N GLY A 13 50.56 -25.57 5.64
CA GLY A 13 51.80 -25.47 4.86
C GLY A 13 52.84 -24.69 5.65
N SER A 14 53.90 -25.37 6.07
CA SER A 14 55.05 -24.83 6.74
C SER A 14 55.91 -23.94 5.79
N TYR A 15 56.24 -22.72 6.24
CA TYR A 15 57.32 -21.93 5.62
C TYR A 15 58.27 -21.40 6.68
N ALA A 16 59.58 -21.50 6.31
CA ALA A 16 60.75 -21.23 7.11
C ALA A 16 60.96 -19.74 7.44
N PRO A 17 61.82 -19.40 8.42
CA PRO A 17 62.01 -18.05 8.89
C PRO A 17 63.16 -17.33 8.13
N GLY A 18 62.99 -16.06 7.92
CA GLY A 18 64.08 -15.16 7.64
C GLY A 18 63.89 -14.23 6.45
N VAL A 19 63.26 -13.07 6.66
CA VAL A 19 63.69 -11.77 6.06
C VAL A 19 63.11 -10.65 6.93
N SER A 20 63.93 -9.93 7.65
CA SER A 20 63.64 -8.68 8.32
C SER A 20 63.61 -7.54 7.29
N LEU A 21 62.42 -7.03 6.97
CA LEU A 21 62.28 -5.75 6.27
C LEU A 21 61.72 -4.72 7.23
N ALA A 22 62.58 -3.87 7.76
CA ALA A 22 62.19 -2.70 8.54
C ALA A 22 61.52 -1.67 7.62
N CYS A 23 60.20 -1.71 7.51
CA CYS A 23 59.41 -0.66 6.86
C CYS A 23 59.12 0.44 7.87
N ARG A 24 59.93 1.48 7.92
CA ARG A 24 59.62 2.72 8.62
C ARG A 24 58.46 3.41 7.86
N ARG A 25 57.24 3.21 8.33
CA ARG A 25 56.09 4.04 7.90
C ARG A 25 56.23 5.39 8.62
N ALA A 26 56.54 6.42 7.83
CA ALA A 26 56.33 7.79 8.25
C ALA A 26 54.81 8.00 8.44
N ALA A 27 54.40 8.12 9.70
CA ALA A 27 53.03 8.54 10.04
C ALA A 27 52.92 10.04 9.74
N THR A 28 52.33 10.40 8.60
CA THR A 28 51.92 11.79 8.37
C THR A 28 50.72 12.09 9.32
N PRO A 29 50.78 13.20 10.06
CA PRO A 29 49.67 13.56 10.95
C PRO A 29 48.44 13.87 10.09
N ILE A 30 47.32 13.15 10.35
CA ILE A 30 46.02 13.47 9.79
C ILE A 30 45.60 14.80 10.36
N THR A 31 45.56 15.84 9.52
CA THR A 31 45.19 17.19 9.92
C THR A 31 43.67 17.26 10.21
N LEU A 32 43.25 18.16 11.13
CA LEU A 32 41.84 18.38 11.51
C LEU A 32 40.92 18.60 10.28
N ALA A 33 41.45 19.07 9.15
CA ALA A 33 40.70 19.29 7.93
C ALA A 33 40.18 17.97 7.26
N THR A 34 40.95 16.86 7.42
CA THR A 34 40.53 15.55 6.89
C THR A 34 39.45 14.89 7.74
N LEU A 35 39.42 15.18 9.04
CA LEU A 35 38.36 14.72 9.93
C LEU A 35 37.00 15.40 9.61
N ASN A 36 37.03 16.71 9.33
CA ASN A 36 35.80 17.44 8.95
C ASN A 36 35.21 16.97 7.61
N TRP A 37 36.06 16.54 6.66
CA TRP A 37 35.59 16.04 5.37
C TRP A 37 34.92 14.65 5.53
N LEU A 38 35.54 13.77 6.30
CA LEU A 38 34.98 12.43 6.58
C LEU A 38 33.71 12.50 7.38
N ASP A 39 33.61 13.43 8.34
CA ASP A 39 32.37 13.67 9.10
C ASP A 39 31.29 14.29 8.23
N SER A 40 31.65 15.19 7.33
CA SER A 40 30.72 15.78 6.37
C SER A 40 30.21 14.73 5.37
N VAL A 41 31.08 13.85 4.88
CA VAL A 41 30.69 12.73 4.00
C VAL A 41 29.85 11.70 4.76
N ARG A 42 30.17 11.38 6.02
CA ARG A 42 29.34 10.55 6.89
C ARG A 42 27.98 11.18 7.15
N LEU A 43 27.92 12.50 7.38
CA LEU A 43 26.66 13.22 7.58
C LEU A 43 25.84 13.27 6.29
N ILE A 44 26.48 13.39 5.12
CA ILE A 44 25.81 13.35 3.82
C ILE A 44 25.32 11.93 3.51
N VAL A 45 26.13 10.91 3.76
CA VAL A 45 25.75 9.51 3.57
C VAL A 45 24.69 9.06 4.58
N SER A 46 24.70 9.60 5.82
CA SER A 46 23.63 9.34 6.82
C SER A 46 22.35 10.11 6.55
N LYS A 47 22.38 11.19 5.75
CA LYS A 47 21.22 11.95 5.29
C LYS A 47 20.69 11.54 3.92
N VAL A 48 21.33 10.65 3.20
CA VAL A 48 20.67 9.87 2.16
C VAL A 48 19.80 8.86 2.91
N SER A 49 18.66 9.34 3.42
CA SER A 49 17.58 8.47 3.84
C SER A 49 17.39 7.46 2.70
N LEU A 50 17.62 6.19 2.96
CA LEU A 50 17.30 5.13 2.02
C LEU A 50 15.76 5.17 1.92
N MET A 51 15.24 6.00 1.02
CA MET A 51 13.80 6.02 0.76
C MET A 51 13.40 4.59 0.39
N HIS A 52 12.62 3.98 1.23
CA HIS A 52 12.16 2.62 0.99
C HIS A 52 11.21 2.64 -0.21
N LYS A 53 11.57 1.93 -1.28
CA LYS A 53 10.72 1.80 -2.46
C LYS A 53 9.53 0.92 -2.12
N LEU A 54 8.33 1.38 -2.48
CA LEU A 54 7.08 0.67 -2.27
C LEU A 54 6.26 0.68 -3.56
N VAL A 55 5.99 -0.49 -4.10
CA VAL A 55 5.12 -0.60 -5.28
C VAL A 55 3.66 -0.49 -4.85
N LEU A 56 2.92 0.40 -5.47
CA LEU A 56 1.47 0.52 -5.31
C LEU A 56 0.76 -0.27 -6.42
N ALA A 57 0.22 -1.42 -6.03
CA ALA A 57 -0.41 -2.38 -6.94
C ALA A 57 -1.88 -2.01 -7.18
N THR A 58 -2.11 -1.07 -8.08
CA THR A 58 -3.44 -0.67 -8.54
C THR A 58 -3.39 -0.12 -9.95
N GLY A 59 -4.32 -0.54 -10.82
CA GLY A 59 -4.59 0.04 -12.13
C GLY A 59 -5.57 1.21 -12.08
N ASN A 60 -6.26 1.42 -10.95
CA ASN A 60 -7.26 2.49 -10.80
C ASN A 60 -6.58 3.83 -10.50
N LYS A 61 -6.71 4.81 -11.42
CA LYS A 61 -6.10 6.14 -11.32
C LYS A 61 -6.59 6.94 -10.10
N GLY A 62 -7.86 6.81 -9.73
CA GLY A 62 -8.43 7.49 -8.57
C GLY A 62 -7.82 6.97 -7.27
N LYS A 63 -7.75 5.64 -7.10
CA LYS A 63 -7.10 5.00 -5.95
C LYS A 63 -5.61 5.35 -5.88
N LEU A 64 -4.91 5.32 -7.02
CA LEU A 64 -3.51 5.70 -7.11
C LEU A 64 -3.27 7.11 -6.59
N ALA A 65 -4.06 8.09 -7.04
CA ALA A 65 -3.94 9.49 -6.63
C ALA A 65 -4.21 9.65 -5.12
N GLU A 66 -5.29 9.05 -4.59
CA GLU A 66 -5.64 9.14 -3.18
C GLU A 66 -4.57 8.48 -2.29
N LEU A 67 -4.13 7.25 -2.62
CA LEU A 67 -3.13 6.53 -1.83
C LEU A 67 -1.76 7.20 -1.88
N SER A 68 -1.34 7.70 -3.03
CA SER A 68 -0.09 8.44 -3.16
C SER A 68 -0.09 9.70 -2.30
N ALA A 69 -1.19 10.45 -2.28
CA ALA A 69 -1.33 11.63 -1.43
C ALA A 69 -1.31 11.29 0.08
N LEU A 70 -1.98 10.21 0.47
CA LEU A 70 -2.04 9.73 1.85
C LEU A 70 -0.70 9.17 2.34
N LEU A 71 0.11 8.57 1.47
CA LEU A 71 1.41 8.00 1.79
C LEU A 71 2.56 9.01 1.66
N ALA A 72 2.36 10.13 0.96
CA ALA A 72 3.39 11.15 0.73
C ALA A 72 4.07 11.70 2.00
N PRO A 73 3.40 11.83 3.18
CA PRO A 73 4.04 12.30 4.41
C PRO A 73 5.02 11.31 5.04
N PHE A 74 5.13 10.10 4.49
CA PHE A 74 6.01 9.04 5.00
C PHE A 74 7.23 8.91 4.10
N ASP A 75 8.35 8.46 4.67
CA ASP A 75 9.66 8.33 3.96
C ASP A 75 9.67 7.17 2.94
N TRP A 76 8.55 6.97 2.22
CA TRP A 76 8.40 5.94 1.20
C TRP A 76 8.39 6.55 -0.20
N GLN A 77 9.22 6.01 -1.08
CA GLN A 77 9.10 6.26 -2.51
C GLN A 77 8.02 5.35 -3.08
N VAL A 78 6.80 5.88 -3.18
CA VAL A 78 5.66 5.15 -3.76
C VAL A 78 5.81 5.13 -5.27
N LEU A 79 5.83 3.93 -5.86
CA LEU A 79 6.02 3.67 -7.28
C LEU A 79 4.77 2.97 -7.83
N PRO A 80 4.09 3.52 -8.85
CA PRO A 80 2.97 2.84 -9.48
C PRO A 80 3.40 1.52 -10.13
N GLN A 81 2.56 0.49 -10.10
CA GLN A 81 2.83 -0.77 -10.79
C GLN A 81 3.03 -0.60 -12.31
N SER A 82 2.42 0.42 -12.91
CA SER A 82 2.58 0.75 -14.32
C SER A 82 4.01 1.10 -14.72
N ASP A 83 4.81 1.67 -13.81
CA ASP A 83 6.22 2.01 -14.06
C ASP A 83 7.09 0.76 -14.30
N PHE A 84 6.61 -0.39 -13.85
CA PHE A 84 7.24 -1.70 -14.02
C PHE A 84 6.55 -2.58 -15.07
N GLN A 85 5.57 -2.04 -15.79
CA GLN A 85 4.76 -2.80 -16.77
C GLN A 85 4.11 -4.07 -16.16
N VAL A 86 3.80 -4.02 -14.87
CA VAL A 86 3.11 -5.11 -14.17
C VAL A 86 1.67 -5.19 -14.67
N PRO A 87 1.25 -6.34 -15.25
CA PRO A 87 -0.16 -6.53 -15.65
C PRO A 87 -1.04 -6.64 -14.41
N ASP A 88 -2.33 -6.36 -14.57
CA ASP A 88 -3.28 -6.53 -13.50
C ASP A 88 -3.36 -8.00 -13.06
N ALA A 89 -3.45 -8.22 -11.76
CA ALA A 89 -3.62 -9.55 -11.20
C ALA A 89 -5.02 -10.09 -11.48
N ILE A 90 -5.16 -11.42 -11.59
CA ILE A 90 -6.48 -12.06 -11.63
C ILE A 90 -7.03 -12.04 -10.20
N GLU A 91 -8.13 -11.32 -10.01
CA GLU A 91 -8.82 -11.18 -8.72
C GLU A 91 -9.91 -12.24 -8.61
N ASP A 92 -9.53 -13.45 -8.20
CA ASP A 92 -10.41 -14.60 -8.00
C ASP A 92 -10.69 -14.93 -6.52
N GLY A 93 -10.26 -14.07 -5.62
CA GLY A 93 -10.55 -14.16 -4.19
C GLY A 93 -12.02 -13.87 -3.88
N LEU A 94 -12.51 -14.45 -2.78
CA LEU A 94 -13.90 -14.32 -2.32
C LEU A 94 -14.09 -13.16 -1.34
N SER A 95 -13.04 -12.45 -1.00
CA SER A 95 -13.05 -11.31 -0.07
C SER A 95 -12.09 -10.21 -0.50
N PHE A 96 -12.31 -8.99 0.01
CA PHE A 96 -11.38 -7.88 -0.17
C PHE A 96 -9.96 -8.21 0.31
N ILE A 97 -9.81 -9.00 1.39
CA ILE A 97 -8.51 -9.39 1.94
C ILE A 97 -7.76 -10.29 0.94
N GLU A 98 -8.43 -11.29 0.40
CA GLU A 98 -7.83 -12.22 -0.57
C GLU A 98 -7.39 -11.49 -1.83
N ASN A 99 -8.26 -10.64 -2.40
CA ASN A 99 -7.93 -9.88 -3.59
C ASN A 99 -6.79 -8.88 -3.35
N ALA A 100 -6.78 -8.17 -2.21
CA ALA A 100 -5.67 -7.28 -1.86
C ALA A 100 -4.35 -8.06 -1.74
N LEU A 101 -4.35 -9.24 -1.10
CA LEU A 101 -3.16 -10.10 -1.00
C LEU A 101 -2.69 -10.62 -2.36
N ILE A 102 -3.62 -11.06 -3.21
CA ILE A 102 -3.32 -11.53 -4.57
C ILE A 102 -2.59 -10.41 -5.34
N LYS A 103 -3.14 -9.20 -5.36
CA LYS A 103 -2.55 -8.04 -6.03
C LYS A 103 -1.18 -7.67 -5.48
N ALA A 104 -1.04 -7.59 -4.14
CA ALA A 104 0.23 -7.22 -3.51
C ALA A 104 1.34 -8.24 -3.81
N ARG A 105 1.03 -9.53 -3.70
CA ARG A 105 1.97 -10.62 -4.01
C ARG A 105 2.34 -10.67 -5.48
N HIS A 106 1.37 -10.44 -6.37
CA HIS A 106 1.59 -10.39 -7.81
C HIS A 106 2.58 -9.27 -8.16
N ALA A 107 2.32 -8.05 -7.70
CA ALA A 107 3.21 -6.91 -7.95
C ALA A 107 4.61 -7.12 -7.34
N SER A 108 4.69 -7.62 -6.11
CA SER A 108 5.96 -7.91 -5.45
C SER A 108 6.77 -8.99 -6.18
N ARG A 109 6.11 -10.03 -6.70
CA ARG A 109 6.78 -11.11 -7.46
C ARG A 109 7.40 -10.62 -8.75
N LEU A 110 6.73 -9.73 -9.46
CA LEU A 110 7.20 -9.21 -10.75
C LEU A 110 8.23 -8.09 -10.60
N THR A 111 8.17 -7.32 -9.52
CA THR A 111 9.08 -6.19 -9.31
C THR A 111 10.28 -6.50 -8.42
N GLY A 112 10.19 -7.55 -7.60
CA GLY A 112 11.18 -7.86 -6.56
C GLY A 112 11.17 -6.86 -5.39
N LEU A 113 10.20 -5.95 -5.32
CA LEU A 113 10.10 -4.90 -4.31
C LEU A 113 8.97 -5.18 -3.32
N PRO A 114 9.00 -4.58 -2.11
CA PRO A 114 7.83 -4.50 -1.25
C PRO A 114 6.65 -3.88 -2.00
N ALA A 115 5.46 -4.40 -1.75
CA ALA A 115 4.26 -3.93 -2.43
C ALA A 115 3.10 -3.74 -1.45
N VAL A 116 2.28 -2.74 -1.74
CA VAL A 116 0.97 -2.54 -1.11
C VAL A 116 -0.09 -2.55 -2.20
N ALA A 117 -1.19 -3.24 -1.93
CA ALA A 117 -2.37 -3.25 -2.79
C ALA A 117 -3.60 -2.81 -2.03
N ASP A 118 -4.51 -2.17 -2.73
CA ASP A 118 -5.84 -1.80 -2.27
C ASP A 118 -6.87 -2.71 -2.93
N ASP A 119 -7.72 -3.33 -2.12
CA ASP A 119 -9.01 -3.82 -2.59
C ASP A 119 -10.13 -3.17 -1.81
N SER A 120 -11.06 -2.54 -2.52
CA SER A 120 -12.10 -1.72 -1.91
C SER A 120 -13.36 -1.71 -2.73
N GLY A 121 -14.48 -1.55 -2.04
CA GLY A 121 -15.79 -1.52 -2.63
C GLY A 121 -16.85 -1.06 -1.64
N LEU A 122 -18.07 -1.01 -2.15
CA LEU A 122 -19.27 -0.64 -1.44
C LEU A 122 -20.08 -1.89 -1.12
N ALA A 123 -20.51 -2.03 0.13
CA ALA A 123 -21.47 -3.05 0.56
C ALA A 123 -22.76 -2.36 0.99
N VAL A 124 -23.92 -2.86 0.53
CA VAL A 124 -25.24 -2.34 0.87
C VAL A 124 -26.05 -3.42 1.59
N ASP A 125 -26.54 -3.10 2.78
CA ASP A 125 -27.18 -4.09 3.66
C ASP A 125 -28.44 -4.69 3.03
N ALA A 126 -29.29 -3.86 2.42
CA ALA A 126 -30.50 -4.29 1.74
C ALA A 126 -30.25 -5.23 0.54
N LEU A 127 -29.03 -5.27 0.02
CA LEU A 127 -28.62 -6.14 -1.07
C LEU A 127 -27.72 -7.30 -0.59
N GLY A 128 -27.74 -7.61 0.71
CA GLY A 128 -26.93 -8.70 1.28
C GLY A 128 -25.43 -8.48 1.13
N GLY A 129 -24.98 -7.21 1.08
CA GLY A 129 -23.57 -6.82 0.92
C GLY A 129 -23.13 -6.58 -0.54
N ALA A 130 -24.01 -6.80 -1.53
CA ALA A 130 -23.69 -6.39 -2.91
C ALA A 130 -23.60 -4.85 -3.00
N PRO A 131 -22.78 -4.32 -3.93
CA PRO A 131 -21.92 -4.97 -4.91
C PRO A 131 -20.66 -5.66 -4.34
N GLY A 132 -20.18 -5.30 -3.13
CA GLY A 132 -19.05 -5.93 -2.46
C GLY A 132 -17.77 -5.92 -3.33
N ILE A 133 -17.12 -7.08 -3.47
CA ILE A 133 -15.90 -7.25 -4.30
C ILE A 133 -16.14 -7.03 -5.80
N TYR A 134 -17.40 -6.96 -6.22
CA TYR A 134 -17.78 -6.70 -7.61
C TYR A 134 -18.03 -5.22 -7.91
N SER A 135 -17.73 -4.31 -6.95
CA SER A 135 -18.04 -2.87 -7.06
C SER A 135 -17.56 -2.23 -8.36
N ALA A 136 -16.36 -2.59 -8.84
CA ALA A 136 -15.80 -2.01 -10.08
C ALA A 136 -16.43 -2.54 -11.37
N ARG A 137 -17.23 -3.62 -11.31
CA ARG A 137 -17.84 -4.31 -12.45
C ARG A 137 -19.29 -4.70 -12.20
N TYR A 138 -19.99 -4.00 -11.31
CA TYR A 138 -21.33 -4.33 -10.85
C TYR A 138 -22.36 -4.38 -11.97
N ALA A 139 -22.25 -3.47 -12.94
CA ALA A 139 -23.08 -3.45 -14.15
C ALA A 139 -22.50 -4.33 -15.30
N GLY A 140 -21.56 -5.21 -15.01
CA GLY A 140 -20.94 -6.15 -15.97
C GLY A 140 -19.69 -5.62 -16.67
N GLU A 141 -19.52 -4.31 -16.82
CA GLU A 141 -18.36 -3.70 -17.46
C GLU A 141 -17.39 -3.12 -16.42
N HIS A 142 -16.13 -3.54 -16.47
CA HIS A 142 -15.14 -3.09 -15.50
C HIS A 142 -14.78 -1.60 -15.70
N GLY A 143 -14.83 -0.83 -14.60
CA GLY A 143 -14.40 0.58 -14.59
C GLY A 143 -15.42 1.56 -15.16
N ASN A 144 -16.64 1.13 -15.44
CA ASN A 144 -17.71 2.06 -15.85
C ASN A 144 -18.49 2.54 -14.62
N ASP A 145 -17.94 3.54 -13.92
CA ASP A 145 -18.48 4.05 -12.66
C ASP A 145 -19.93 4.51 -12.80
N LEU A 146 -20.26 5.19 -13.91
CA LEU A 146 -21.62 5.68 -14.14
C LEU A 146 -22.64 4.56 -14.27
N LYS A 147 -22.33 3.51 -15.04
CA LYS A 147 -23.22 2.34 -15.17
C LYS A 147 -23.38 1.59 -13.88
N ASN A 148 -22.27 1.41 -13.12
CA ASN A 148 -22.30 0.74 -11.83
C ASN A 148 -23.18 1.49 -10.81
N LEU A 149 -23.06 2.81 -10.76
CA LEU A 149 -23.88 3.68 -9.92
C LEU A 149 -25.36 3.61 -10.31
N GLN A 150 -25.66 3.73 -11.62
CA GLN A 150 -27.04 3.64 -12.11
C GLN A 150 -27.68 2.29 -11.81
N GLN A 151 -26.94 1.19 -11.99
CA GLN A 151 -27.43 -0.15 -11.67
C GLN A 151 -27.77 -0.26 -10.17
N LEU A 152 -26.91 0.27 -9.30
CA LEU A 152 -27.16 0.24 -7.86
C LEU A 152 -28.43 1.01 -7.48
N LEU A 153 -28.66 2.19 -8.08
CA LEU A 153 -29.89 2.95 -7.83
C LEU A 153 -31.13 2.20 -8.32
N VAL A 154 -31.06 1.50 -9.46
CA VAL A 154 -32.15 0.66 -9.97
C VAL A 154 -32.45 -0.49 -8.99
N ASP A 155 -31.43 -1.17 -8.49
CA ASP A 155 -31.60 -2.29 -7.55
C ASP A 155 -32.18 -1.83 -6.20
N LEU A 156 -31.95 -0.58 -5.83
CA LEU A 156 -32.47 0.02 -4.59
C LEU A 156 -33.75 0.83 -4.77
N LYS A 157 -34.38 0.85 -5.96
CA LYS A 157 -35.55 1.69 -6.25
C LYS A 157 -36.71 1.53 -5.27
N ASP A 158 -36.95 0.29 -4.82
CA ASP A 158 -38.06 -0.05 -3.92
C ASP A 158 -37.61 -0.11 -2.43
N VAL A 159 -36.36 0.20 -2.12
CA VAL A 159 -35.80 0.22 -0.77
C VAL A 159 -36.04 1.59 -0.13
N PRO A 160 -36.78 1.67 1.01
CA PRO A 160 -37.08 2.94 1.66
C PRO A 160 -35.83 3.59 2.28
N GLN A 161 -35.90 4.89 2.56
CA GLN A 161 -34.82 5.70 3.07
C GLN A 161 -34.15 5.12 4.34
N GLY A 162 -34.90 4.57 5.26
CA GLY A 162 -34.39 4.01 6.53
C GLY A 162 -33.67 2.68 6.38
N GLU A 163 -33.68 2.05 5.20
CA GLU A 163 -33.14 0.71 4.93
C GLU A 163 -32.01 0.72 3.89
N ARG A 164 -31.48 1.91 3.54
CA ARG A 164 -30.43 2.10 2.55
C ARG A 164 -29.03 2.16 3.16
N ALA A 165 -28.84 1.53 4.34
CA ALA A 165 -27.54 1.50 5.01
C ALA A 165 -26.49 0.82 4.14
N ALA A 166 -25.29 1.41 4.13
CA ALA A 166 -24.19 0.95 3.31
C ALA A 166 -22.85 1.24 3.97
N GLN A 167 -21.81 0.54 3.51
CA GLN A 167 -20.46 0.69 4.02
C GLN A 167 -19.46 0.70 2.87
N PHE A 168 -18.57 1.67 2.87
CA PHE A 168 -17.36 1.56 2.07
C PHE A 168 -16.28 0.79 2.83
N HIS A 169 -15.69 -0.18 2.17
CA HIS A 169 -14.57 -0.97 2.65
C HIS A 169 -13.31 -0.63 1.86
N CYS A 170 -12.17 -0.55 2.55
CA CYS A 170 -10.85 -0.54 1.95
C CYS A 170 -9.95 -1.48 2.72
N VAL A 171 -9.43 -2.49 2.06
CA VAL A 171 -8.39 -3.37 2.59
C VAL A 171 -7.08 -3.06 1.91
N LEU A 172 -6.08 -2.69 2.70
CA LEU A 172 -4.70 -2.58 2.26
C LEU A 172 -3.93 -3.81 2.71
N ALA A 173 -3.28 -4.49 1.76
CA ALA A 173 -2.37 -5.58 2.04
C ALA A 173 -0.95 -5.15 1.68
N PHE A 174 -0.04 -5.14 2.66
CA PHE A 174 1.38 -4.88 2.46
C PHE A 174 2.16 -6.19 2.60
N VAL A 175 3.07 -6.44 1.66
CA VAL A 175 4.02 -7.55 1.67
C VAL A 175 5.44 -7.02 1.48
N ARG A 176 6.41 -7.58 2.22
CA ARG A 176 7.84 -7.27 2.08
C ARG A 176 8.44 -7.93 0.84
N HIS A 177 7.91 -9.10 0.47
CA HIS A 177 8.24 -9.88 -0.72
C HIS A 177 7.04 -10.78 -1.07
N ALA A 178 7.04 -11.39 -2.26
CA ALA A 178 5.90 -12.16 -2.77
C ALA A 178 5.43 -13.30 -1.85
N ASP A 179 6.37 -13.96 -1.19
CA ASP A 179 6.10 -15.10 -0.32
C ASP A 179 6.16 -14.72 1.17
N ASP A 180 5.90 -13.46 1.50
CA ASP A 180 5.87 -12.96 2.88
C ASP A 180 4.85 -13.75 3.71
N PRO A 181 5.29 -14.52 4.75
CA PRO A 181 4.40 -15.31 5.59
C PRO A 181 3.64 -14.45 6.61
N ILE A 182 4.03 -13.18 6.79
CA ILE A 182 3.45 -12.27 7.79
C ILE A 182 3.09 -10.94 7.11
N PRO A 183 2.16 -10.96 6.14
CA PRO A 183 1.70 -9.72 5.51
C PRO A 183 1.02 -8.81 6.53
N VAL A 184 1.04 -7.49 6.27
CA VAL A 184 0.27 -6.54 7.07
C VAL A 184 -1.05 -6.28 6.38
N ILE A 185 -2.16 -6.49 7.09
CA ILE A 185 -3.50 -6.20 6.60
C ILE A 185 -4.07 -5.03 7.41
N ALA A 186 -4.49 -3.99 6.72
CA ALA A 186 -5.17 -2.85 7.32
C ALA A 186 -6.54 -2.67 6.67
N HIS A 187 -7.59 -2.66 7.49
CA HIS A 187 -8.97 -2.55 7.02
C HIS A 187 -9.61 -1.27 7.56
N GLY A 188 -10.03 -0.41 6.66
CA GLY A 188 -10.83 0.78 6.93
C GLY A 188 -12.27 0.57 6.46
N ILE A 189 -13.22 0.97 7.29
CA ILE A 189 -14.66 0.91 7.01
C ILE A 189 -15.25 2.28 7.28
N TRP A 190 -16.10 2.75 6.37
CA TRP A 190 -16.90 3.94 6.60
C TRP A 190 -18.36 3.64 6.37
N HIS A 191 -19.15 3.87 7.42
CA HIS A 191 -20.59 3.64 7.39
C HIS A 191 -21.31 4.88 6.84
N GLY A 192 -22.42 4.65 6.15
CA GLY A 192 -23.26 5.67 5.58
C GLY A 192 -24.57 5.09 5.05
N GLN A 193 -25.15 5.80 4.11
CA GLN A 193 -26.37 5.38 3.41
C GLN A 193 -26.31 5.77 1.92
N ILE A 194 -27.09 5.08 1.10
CA ILE A 194 -27.23 5.40 -0.31
C ILE A 194 -28.34 6.44 -0.52
N ALA A 195 -28.01 7.54 -1.17
CA ALA A 195 -28.96 8.55 -1.59
C ALA A 195 -29.93 8.01 -2.65
N PHE A 196 -31.05 8.68 -2.86
CA PHE A 196 -31.98 8.35 -3.97
C PHE A 196 -31.45 8.80 -5.31
N ASP A 197 -30.78 9.95 -5.33
CA ASP A 197 -30.22 10.58 -6.53
C ASP A 197 -28.75 10.90 -6.33
N ALA A 198 -28.03 11.00 -7.43
CA ALA A 198 -26.63 11.40 -7.43
C ALA A 198 -26.50 12.90 -7.19
N ALA A 199 -25.57 13.30 -6.32
CA ALA A 199 -25.23 14.70 -6.05
C ALA A 199 -23.71 14.89 -6.02
N GLY A 200 -23.26 16.09 -6.46
CA GLY A 200 -21.83 16.41 -6.57
C GLY A 200 -21.16 15.87 -7.83
N SER A 201 -19.94 16.33 -8.07
CA SER A 201 -19.14 15.97 -9.25
C SER A 201 -17.72 15.56 -8.91
N GLY A 202 -17.37 15.52 -7.62
CA GLY A 202 -16.05 15.10 -7.14
C GLY A 202 -15.95 13.60 -6.99
N GLY A 203 -14.72 13.12 -6.76
CA GLY A 203 -14.47 11.71 -6.46
C GLY A 203 -14.61 10.77 -7.65
N PHE A 204 -14.97 9.51 -7.39
CA PHE A 204 -15.15 8.45 -8.39
C PHE A 204 -16.04 7.32 -7.84
N GLY A 205 -16.46 6.40 -8.71
CA GLY A 205 -17.28 5.25 -8.32
C GLY A 205 -18.64 5.65 -7.79
N TYR A 206 -18.95 5.20 -6.57
CA TYR A 206 -20.23 5.46 -5.90
C TYR A 206 -20.25 6.72 -5.03
N ASP A 207 -19.21 7.55 -5.06
CA ASP A 207 -19.14 8.79 -4.29
C ASP A 207 -20.35 9.71 -4.45
N PRO A 208 -20.95 9.85 -5.66
CA PRO A 208 -22.11 10.72 -5.86
C PRO A 208 -23.40 10.26 -5.17
N ILE A 209 -23.48 9.02 -4.73
CA ILE A 209 -24.67 8.47 -4.07
C ILE A 209 -24.43 8.02 -2.63
N PHE A 210 -23.20 8.12 -2.12
CA PHE A 210 -22.89 7.72 -0.76
C PHE A 210 -22.84 8.92 0.20
N ILE A 211 -23.74 8.94 1.17
CA ILE A 211 -23.81 9.93 2.25
C ILE A 211 -23.21 9.29 3.51
N PRO A 212 -22.02 9.75 3.97
CA PRO A 212 -21.39 9.18 5.16
C PRO A 212 -22.16 9.54 6.43
N ASN A 213 -22.12 8.67 7.43
CA ASN A 213 -22.77 8.93 8.71
C ASN A 213 -22.23 10.21 9.35
N GLY A 214 -23.16 11.03 9.86
CA GLY A 214 -22.84 12.34 10.46
C GLY A 214 -22.73 13.50 9.46
N TYR A 215 -23.00 13.23 8.17
CA TYR A 215 -22.99 14.24 7.10
C TYR A 215 -24.35 14.25 6.38
N SER A 216 -24.65 15.37 5.73
CA SER A 216 -25.83 15.52 4.87
C SER A 216 -25.48 15.50 3.38
N ASN A 217 -24.20 15.63 3.05
CA ASN A 217 -23.67 15.71 1.69
C ASN A 217 -23.07 14.37 1.27
N THR A 218 -23.09 14.09 -0.02
CA THR A 218 -22.40 12.93 -0.60
C THR A 218 -20.88 13.09 -0.56
N PHE A 219 -20.14 12.01 -0.72
CA PHE A 219 -18.68 12.11 -0.88
C PHE A 219 -18.26 12.94 -2.09
N ALA A 220 -19.06 12.99 -3.16
CA ALA A 220 -18.77 13.77 -4.34
C ALA A 220 -18.98 15.28 -4.15
N GLU A 221 -19.65 15.69 -3.09
CA GLU A 221 -19.83 17.10 -2.70
C GLU A 221 -18.75 17.59 -1.72
N MET A 222 -17.94 16.68 -1.17
CA MET A 222 -16.86 17.02 -0.24
C MET A 222 -15.57 17.38 -0.97
N SER A 223 -14.75 18.22 -0.34
CA SER A 223 -13.39 18.43 -0.82
C SER A 223 -12.52 17.18 -0.66
N MET A 224 -11.52 17.01 -1.53
CA MET A 224 -10.56 15.90 -1.43
C MET A 224 -9.89 15.85 -0.04
N SER A 225 -9.60 17.01 0.54
CA SER A 225 -8.97 17.11 1.86
C SER A 225 -9.88 16.66 3.00
N GLU A 226 -11.17 16.93 2.92
CA GLU A 226 -12.16 16.45 3.90
C GLU A 226 -12.36 14.95 3.76
N LYS A 227 -12.63 14.48 2.54
CA LYS A 227 -12.82 13.06 2.24
C LYS A 227 -11.62 12.20 2.68
N SER A 228 -10.38 12.64 2.42
CA SER A 228 -9.18 11.85 2.75
C SER A 228 -9.01 11.61 4.25
N LYS A 229 -9.45 12.54 5.10
CA LYS A 229 -9.35 12.41 6.57
C LYS A 229 -10.33 11.43 7.17
N ILE A 230 -11.50 11.26 6.54
CA ILE A 230 -12.61 10.49 7.10
C ILE A 230 -12.93 9.22 6.31
N SER A 231 -12.38 9.07 5.10
CA SER A 231 -12.74 7.95 4.21
C SER A 231 -12.22 6.60 4.71
N HIS A 232 -12.86 5.53 4.27
CA HIS A 232 -12.42 4.15 4.46
C HIS A 232 -10.94 3.95 4.11
N ARG A 233 -10.46 4.61 3.02
CA ARG A 233 -9.06 4.53 2.59
C ARG A 233 -8.13 5.31 3.52
N GLY A 234 -8.52 6.50 3.97
CA GLY A 234 -7.78 7.25 4.99
C GLY A 234 -7.58 6.44 6.26
N LEU A 235 -8.65 5.83 6.78
CA LEU A 235 -8.60 4.95 7.95
C LEU A 235 -7.71 3.71 7.75
N ALA A 236 -7.75 3.10 6.55
CA ALA A 236 -6.90 1.95 6.24
C ALA A 236 -5.42 2.35 6.19
N VAL A 237 -5.09 3.49 5.58
CA VAL A 237 -3.70 4.01 5.52
C VAL A 237 -3.19 4.34 6.92
N GLU A 238 -3.98 5.00 7.77
CA GLU A 238 -3.59 5.29 9.15
C GLU A 238 -3.21 4.01 9.91
N LYS A 239 -4.05 2.97 9.83
CA LYS A 239 -3.77 1.66 10.43
C LYS A 239 -2.52 1.01 9.84
N LEU A 240 -2.36 1.02 8.52
CA LEU A 240 -1.18 0.46 7.85
C LEU A 240 0.09 1.12 8.36
N VAL A 241 0.12 2.44 8.39
CA VAL A 241 1.29 3.21 8.84
C VAL A 241 1.61 2.95 10.30
N ALA A 242 0.59 2.86 11.17
CA ALA A 242 0.79 2.51 12.57
C ALA A 242 1.48 1.14 12.72
N PHE A 243 1.04 0.13 11.96
CA PHE A 243 1.66 -1.20 11.93
C PHE A 243 3.10 -1.17 11.41
N LEU A 244 3.37 -0.45 10.32
CA LEU A 244 4.71 -0.35 9.74
C LEU A 244 5.69 0.30 10.72
N LYS A 245 5.27 1.37 11.41
CA LYS A 245 6.07 2.02 12.47
C LYS A 245 6.39 1.08 13.62
N GLN A 246 5.43 0.30 14.11
CA GLN A 246 5.65 -0.68 15.18
C GLN A 246 6.67 -1.75 14.79
N LYS A 247 6.74 -2.11 13.52
CA LYS A 247 7.70 -3.08 13.00
C LYS A 247 9.06 -2.46 12.61
N GLY A 248 9.27 -1.18 12.86
CA GLY A 248 10.51 -0.49 12.52
C GLY A 248 10.71 -0.27 11.02
N LEU A 249 9.67 -0.49 10.23
CA LEU A 249 9.63 -0.18 8.80
C LEU A 249 9.22 1.29 8.67
N LYS A 250 10.23 2.18 8.73
CA LYS A 250 10.03 3.64 8.60
C LYS A 250 10.22 4.04 7.16
#